data_2cc958ac15137117a689dcdc02decc2f
#
_entry.id   2cc958ac15137117a689dcdc02decc2f
#
_cell.length_a   1.000
_cell.length_b   1.000
_cell.length_c   1.000
_cell.angle_alpha   90.00
_cell.angle_beta   90.00
_cell.angle_gamma   90.00
#
_symmetry.space_group_name_H-M   'P 1'
#
loop_
_entity.id
_entity.type
_entity.pdbx_description
1 polymer ?
#
loop_
_entity_poly.entity_id
_entity_poly.type
_entity_poly.pdbx_seq_one_letter_code
_entity_poly.pdbx_strand_id
1 'polypeptide(L)'
;MEENIFINASFIPSENLVALIKSLKKNQAVFLEDEPIAFFTTEGQEVDFDTYEVTEYTHDDVLRIEHTWDIFAKNHEAIQRDFHLVTQGRTSQPIPETAVAFNKENIFIEEGAKLPLCSLNATEGPIYIGKDAEIMEGSAIRGPFALCESATVKMNAKIYTGCTIGPHSKVGGELNNSVLMGYSNKGHDGFLGNAVIGEWCNLGADTNNSNLKNNYAEVRLWDYETQGFARTGLQFCGLMMGDHSKCGINTMFNTGTVVGVSANIFGSGFPRNFIPSFSWGGSGGMTTYKTNKAFEVAKIVMARRGIEFTEADAAILEHVFEETAQWRRG
;
A
#
# COMPACT_ATOMS: atom_id res chain seq x y z
N MET A 1 9.12 32.30 15.62
CA MET A 1 9.13 31.69 14.27
C MET A 1 9.40 30.21 14.49
N GLU A 2 8.52 29.40 14.00
CA GLU A 2 8.64 27.94 14.14
C GLU A 2 9.72 27.44 13.16
N GLU A 3 10.55 26.52 13.63
CA GLU A 3 11.60 25.89 12.84
C GLU A 3 11.09 24.54 12.34
N ASN A 4 11.23 24.26 11.05
CA ASN A 4 10.67 23.08 10.40
C ASN A 4 11.69 22.38 9.52
N ILE A 5 11.70 21.05 9.57
CA ILE A 5 12.37 20.21 8.58
C ILE A 5 11.32 19.67 7.63
N PHE A 6 11.43 19.98 6.35
CA PHE A 6 10.64 19.37 5.29
C PHE A 6 11.35 18.14 4.79
N ILE A 7 10.60 17.06 4.60
CA ILE A 7 11.12 15.78 4.12
C ILE A 7 10.28 15.37 2.92
N ASN A 8 10.94 15.03 1.82
CA ASN A 8 10.29 14.49 0.64
C ASN A 8 9.84 13.05 0.92
N ALA A 9 8.52 12.84 1.01
CA ALA A 9 7.92 11.56 1.35
C ALA A 9 8.08 10.48 0.25
N SER A 10 8.63 10.81 -0.91
CA SER A 10 8.96 9.82 -1.94
C SER A 10 10.18 8.98 -1.60
N PHE A 11 10.99 9.39 -0.62
CA PHE A 11 12.18 8.66 -0.19
C PHE A 11 11.88 7.82 1.06
N ILE A 12 12.06 6.51 0.97
CA ILE A 12 12.03 5.61 2.13
C ILE A 12 13.35 5.77 2.88
N PRO A 13 13.34 6.17 4.17
CA PRO A 13 14.56 6.54 4.87
C PRO A 13 15.44 5.34 5.19
N SER A 14 16.77 5.55 5.10
CA SER A 14 17.80 4.69 5.67
C SER A 14 18.32 5.27 6.99
N GLU A 15 19.10 4.48 7.75
CA GLU A 15 19.74 4.98 8.97
C GLU A 15 20.70 6.17 8.67
N ASN A 16 21.44 6.09 7.57
CA ASN A 16 22.35 7.17 7.16
C ASN A 16 21.58 8.44 6.79
N LEU A 17 20.49 8.31 6.04
CA LEU A 17 19.64 9.44 5.67
C LEU A 17 19.00 10.08 6.90
N VAL A 18 18.47 9.27 7.83
CA VAL A 18 17.88 9.78 9.07
C VAL A 18 18.93 10.50 9.93
N ALA A 19 20.16 9.96 10.03
CA ALA A 19 21.21 10.62 10.77
C ALA A 19 21.59 11.99 10.16
N LEU A 20 21.67 12.05 8.83
CA LEU A 20 21.95 13.29 8.10
C LEU A 20 20.82 14.32 8.27
N ILE A 21 19.57 13.92 8.10
CA ILE A 21 18.40 14.81 8.30
C ILE A 21 18.36 15.38 9.72
N LYS A 22 18.63 14.55 10.74
CA LYS A 22 18.69 15.00 12.15
C LYS A 22 19.82 15.97 12.43
N SER A 23 20.88 15.98 11.62
CA SER A 23 22.01 16.90 11.76
C SER A 23 21.80 18.24 11.08
N LEU A 24 20.76 18.40 10.24
CA LEU A 24 20.48 19.61 9.48
C LEU A 24 20.28 20.82 10.40
N LYS A 25 20.84 21.93 9.98
CA LYS A 25 20.66 23.25 10.58
C LYS A 25 19.86 24.15 9.62
N LYS A 26 19.44 25.30 10.15
CA LYS A 26 18.73 26.29 9.35
C LYS A 26 19.47 26.61 8.04
N ASN A 27 18.74 26.66 6.93
CA ASN A 27 19.23 26.90 5.58
C ASN A 27 20.20 25.82 5.10
N GLN A 28 20.08 24.59 5.61
CA GLN A 28 20.77 23.44 5.03
C GLN A 28 19.76 22.52 4.35
N ALA A 29 20.19 21.87 3.28
CA ALA A 29 19.39 20.92 2.50
C ALA A 29 20.22 19.69 2.12
N VAL A 30 19.53 18.56 1.97
CA VAL A 30 20.08 17.31 1.43
C VAL A 30 19.43 17.05 0.09
N PHE A 31 20.23 16.78 -0.90
CA PHE A 31 19.80 16.46 -2.26
C PHE A 31 20.28 15.07 -2.65
N LEU A 32 19.52 14.43 -3.51
CA LEU A 32 19.98 13.30 -4.32
C LEU A 32 19.84 13.71 -5.77
N GLU A 33 20.97 13.81 -6.46
CA GLU A 33 21.02 14.43 -7.79
C GLU A 33 20.43 15.86 -7.76
N ASP A 34 19.42 16.13 -8.57
CA ASP A 34 18.78 17.45 -8.64
C ASP A 34 17.53 17.58 -7.75
N GLU A 35 17.24 16.58 -6.90
CA GLU A 35 16.01 16.54 -6.13
C GLU A 35 16.23 16.70 -4.62
N PRO A 36 15.53 17.64 -3.94
CA PRO A 36 15.63 17.79 -2.50
C PRO A 36 14.99 16.60 -1.78
N ILE A 37 15.78 15.93 -0.92
CA ILE A 37 15.28 14.92 0.00
C ILE A 37 14.74 15.55 1.28
N ALA A 38 15.50 16.51 1.84
CA ALA A 38 15.08 17.22 3.04
C ALA A 38 15.75 18.59 3.13
N PHE A 39 15.09 19.54 3.77
CA PHE A 39 15.66 20.85 4.05
C PHE A 39 15.10 21.46 5.33
N PHE A 40 15.91 22.28 5.99
CA PHE A 40 15.56 22.96 7.22
C PHE A 40 15.28 24.44 6.94
N THR A 41 14.09 24.93 7.27
CA THR A 41 13.67 26.33 7.09
C THR A 41 12.91 26.85 8.30
N THR A 42 12.58 28.14 8.29
CA THR A 42 11.72 28.79 9.30
C THR A 42 10.40 29.21 8.69
N GLU A 43 9.35 29.21 9.52
CA GLU A 43 8.01 29.63 9.11
C GLU A 43 8.03 31.01 8.42
N GLY A 44 7.36 31.11 7.25
CA GLY A 44 7.27 32.31 6.44
C GLY A 44 8.53 32.65 5.62
N GLN A 45 9.55 31.80 5.66
CA GLN A 45 10.72 31.96 4.80
C GLN A 45 10.40 31.42 3.40
N GLU A 46 10.65 32.22 2.36
CA GLU A 46 10.65 31.75 0.99
C GLU A 46 11.80 30.74 0.79
N VAL A 47 11.51 29.61 0.17
CA VAL A 47 12.52 28.58 -0.09
C VAL A 47 13.19 28.87 -1.43
N ASP A 48 14.45 29.31 -1.36
CA ASP A 48 15.34 29.51 -2.49
C ASP A 48 16.62 28.69 -2.24
N PHE A 49 16.72 27.54 -2.88
CA PHE A 49 17.84 26.62 -2.68
C PHE A 49 19.21 27.18 -3.10
N ASP A 50 19.26 28.23 -3.90
CA ASP A 50 20.52 28.95 -4.21
C ASP A 50 21.12 29.59 -2.95
N THR A 51 20.31 29.81 -1.91
CA THR A 51 20.74 30.39 -0.63
C THR A 51 21.01 29.34 0.46
N TYR A 52 20.81 28.05 0.15
CA TYR A 52 21.02 26.95 1.10
C TYR A 52 22.42 26.37 0.98
N GLU A 53 22.94 25.89 2.10
CA GLU A 53 24.10 24.99 2.11
C GLU A 53 23.59 23.57 1.75
N VAL A 54 23.88 23.13 0.54
CA VAL A 54 23.42 21.87 -0.02
C VAL A 54 24.46 20.78 0.24
N THR A 55 24.00 19.65 0.79
CA THR A 55 24.78 18.42 0.93
C THR A 55 24.23 17.37 -0.02
N GLU A 56 25.06 16.84 -0.90
CA GLU A 56 24.70 15.73 -1.77
C GLU A 56 24.69 14.42 -1.00
N TYR A 57 23.59 13.65 -1.13
CA TYR A 57 23.47 12.33 -0.55
C TYR A 57 24.16 11.30 -1.45
N THR A 58 25.24 10.70 -0.95
CA THR A 58 26.12 9.83 -1.75
C THR A 58 26.00 8.35 -1.43
N HIS A 59 25.13 7.96 -0.46
CA HIS A 59 24.92 6.56 -0.12
C HIS A 59 23.87 5.92 -1.04
N ASP A 60 24.11 4.66 -1.40
CA ASP A 60 23.18 3.84 -2.21
C ASP A 60 22.30 2.97 -1.29
N ASP A 61 21.58 3.61 -0.37
CA ASP A 61 20.80 2.93 0.66
C ASP A 61 19.38 3.49 0.84
N VAL A 62 18.91 4.35 -0.06
CA VAL A 62 17.52 4.84 -0.08
C VAL A 62 16.71 4.19 -1.18
N LEU A 63 15.43 3.96 -0.91
CA LEU A 63 14.46 3.57 -1.92
C LEU A 63 13.59 4.77 -2.26
N ARG A 64 13.43 5.05 -3.53
CA ARG A 64 12.58 6.15 -4.00
C ARG A 64 11.29 5.60 -4.60
N ILE A 65 10.16 6.16 -4.22
CA ILE A 65 8.83 5.87 -4.76
C ILE A 65 8.47 7.01 -5.72
N GLU A 66 8.64 6.79 -7.00
CA GLU A 66 8.30 7.78 -8.04
C GLU A 66 6.90 7.54 -8.59
N HIS A 67 6.48 6.29 -8.63
CA HIS A 67 5.21 5.87 -9.20
C HIS A 67 4.44 4.96 -8.26
N THR A 68 3.13 4.88 -8.45
CA THR A 68 2.27 4.01 -7.62
C THR A 68 2.66 2.52 -7.70
N TRP A 69 3.21 2.07 -8.82
CA TRP A 69 3.70 0.69 -8.97
C TRP A 69 5.03 0.42 -8.26
N ASP A 70 5.80 1.43 -7.92
CA ASP A 70 7.02 1.26 -7.10
C ASP A 70 6.69 0.72 -5.72
N ILE A 71 5.50 1.02 -5.20
CA ILE A 71 5.05 0.56 -3.88
C ILE A 71 5.12 -0.96 -3.78
N PHE A 72 4.58 -1.71 -4.75
CA PHE A 72 4.71 -3.16 -4.73
C PHE A 72 6.05 -3.65 -5.29
N ALA A 73 6.61 -2.95 -6.30
CA ALA A 73 7.84 -3.39 -6.96
C ALA A 73 9.06 -3.34 -6.02
N LYS A 74 9.12 -2.34 -5.13
CA LYS A 74 10.20 -2.16 -4.14
C LYS A 74 9.87 -2.76 -2.76
N ASN A 75 8.64 -3.27 -2.56
CA ASN A 75 8.18 -3.78 -1.26
C ASN A 75 9.00 -4.96 -0.74
N HIS A 76 9.43 -5.85 -1.64
CA HIS A 76 10.29 -6.99 -1.28
C HIS A 76 11.57 -6.52 -0.56
N GLU A 77 12.24 -5.52 -1.12
CA GLU A 77 13.45 -4.93 -0.57
C GLU A 77 13.14 -4.12 0.69
N ALA A 78 12.06 -3.34 0.69
CA ALA A 78 11.64 -2.56 1.84
C ALA A 78 11.38 -3.46 3.07
N ILE A 79 10.66 -4.58 2.91
CA ILE A 79 10.43 -5.54 4.01
C ILE A 79 11.76 -6.07 4.57
N GLN A 80 12.74 -6.38 3.72
CA GLN A 80 14.03 -6.89 4.17
C GLN A 80 14.81 -5.86 4.99
N ARG A 81 14.84 -4.60 4.54
CA ARG A 81 15.49 -3.50 5.26
C ARG A 81 14.78 -3.19 6.57
N ASP A 82 13.47 -3.02 6.53
CA ASP A 82 12.65 -2.68 7.70
C ASP A 82 12.66 -3.78 8.75
N PHE A 83 12.72 -5.06 8.35
CA PHE A 83 12.77 -6.17 9.29
C PHE A 83 13.94 -6.03 10.27
N HIS A 84 15.14 -5.70 9.79
CA HIS A 84 16.30 -5.48 10.65
C HIS A 84 16.07 -4.28 11.57
N LEU A 85 15.59 -3.18 11.03
CA LEU A 85 15.33 -1.95 11.78
C LEU A 85 14.31 -2.16 12.91
N VAL A 86 13.18 -2.80 12.63
CA VAL A 86 12.08 -2.96 13.61
C VAL A 86 12.32 -4.09 14.60
N THR A 87 13.21 -5.01 14.33
CA THR A 87 13.50 -6.17 15.22
C THR A 87 14.78 -6.03 16.02
N GLN A 88 15.65 -5.09 15.69
CA GLN A 88 16.95 -4.90 16.32
C GLN A 88 16.82 -4.70 17.84
N GLY A 89 17.53 -5.52 18.61
CA GLY A 89 17.54 -5.48 20.08
C GLY A 89 16.25 -5.98 20.75
N ARG A 90 15.34 -6.57 19.97
CA ARG A 90 14.04 -7.09 20.45
C ARG A 90 14.01 -8.61 20.42
N THR A 91 13.11 -9.20 21.22
CA THR A 91 12.95 -10.64 21.31
C THR A 91 11.59 -11.03 20.70
N SER A 92 11.62 -11.95 19.72
CA SER A 92 10.42 -12.54 19.13
C SER A 92 9.68 -13.43 20.12
N GLN A 93 8.34 -13.46 20.02
CA GLN A 93 7.57 -14.52 20.64
C GLN A 93 7.92 -15.88 19.99
N PRO A 94 7.76 -16.99 20.73
CA PRO A 94 8.05 -18.32 20.20
C PRO A 94 7.09 -18.70 19.07
N ILE A 95 7.62 -19.41 18.07
CA ILE A 95 6.78 -20.03 17.03
C ILE A 95 5.95 -21.15 17.69
N PRO A 96 4.59 -21.16 17.56
CA PRO A 96 3.75 -22.20 18.12
C PRO A 96 4.14 -23.60 17.60
N GLU A 97 4.04 -24.62 18.45
CA GLU A 97 4.35 -26.02 18.08
C GLU A 97 3.48 -26.55 16.93
N THR A 98 2.29 -25.97 16.75
CA THR A 98 1.36 -26.33 15.68
C THR A 98 1.71 -25.68 14.33
N ALA A 99 2.65 -24.74 14.30
CA ALA A 99 3.11 -24.09 13.07
C ALA A 99 4.38 -24.77 12.54
N VAL A 100 4.44 -24.97 11.21
CA VAL A 100 5.65 -25.44 10.53
C VAL A 100 6.44 -24.25 10.03
N ALA A 101 7.73 -24.15 10.39
CA ALA A 101 8.54 -23.01 10.02
C ALA A 101 9.91 -23.43 9.47
N PHE A 102 10.32 -22.78 8.37
CA PHE A 102 11.62 -22.90 7.74
C PHE A 102 12.39 -21.59 7.91
N ASN A 103 13.69 -21.67 8.19
CA ASN A 103 14.56 -20.51 8.46
C ASN A 103 14.03 -19.64 9.62
N LYS A 104 13.86 -20.27 10.78
CA LYS A 104 13.14 -19.71 11.95
C LYS A 104 13.77 -18.40 12.47
N GLU A 105 15.06 -18.22 12.30
CA GLU A 105 15.82 -17.02 12.69
C GLU A 105 15.41 -15.77 11.92
N ASN A 106 14.78 -15.93 10.75
CA ASN A 106 14.23 -14.84 9.95
C ASN A 106 12.71 -14.64 10.16
N ILE A 107 12.17 -15.14 11.28
CA ILE A 107 10.77 -14.97 11.64
C ILE A 107 10.69 -14.20 12.95
N PHE A 108 9.99 -13.07 12.95
CA PHE A 108 9.74 -12.26 14.13
C PHE A 108 8.23 -12.18 14.40
N ILE A 109 7.84 -12.52 15.62
CA ILE A 109 6.45 -12.56 16.07
C ILE A 109 6.29 -11.63 17.26
N GLU A 110 5.39 -10.66 17.15
CA GLU A 110 5.04 -9.74 18.21
C GLU A 110 4.08 -10.37 19.24
N GLU A 111 3.95 -9.67 20.38
CA GLU A 111 3.02 -10.07 21.45
C GLU A 111 1.56 -10.14 20.96
N GLY A 112 0.81 -11.10 21.44
CA GLY A 112 -0.61 -11.28 21.12
C GLY A 112 -0.90 -11.91 19.76
N ALA A 113 0.10 -12.12 18.91
CA ALA A 113 -0.09 -12.73 17.60
C ALA A 113 -0.52 -14.21 17.72
N LYS A 114 -1.42 -14.66 16.83
CA LYS A 114 -2.00 -16.02 16.80
C LYS A 114 -1.69 -16.71 15.48
N LEU A 115 -1.07 -17.88 15.54
CA LEU A 115 -0.61 -18.62 14.37
C LEU A 115 -0.90 -20.13 14.48
N PRO A 116 -2.17 -20.54 14.62
CA PRO A 116 -2.50 -21.97 14.69
C PRO A 116 -2.34 -22.65 13.32
N LEU A 117 -1.75 -23.85 13.30
CA LEU A 117 -1.73 -24.77 12.13
C LEU A 117 -1.39 -24.08 10.79
N CYS A 118 -0.38 -23.21 10.76
CA CYS A 118 0.07 -22.55 9.53
C CYS A 118 1.49 -22.98 9.14
N SER A 119 1.92 -22.65 7.92
CA SER A 119 3.29 -22.85 7.46
C SER A 119 3.96 -21.50 7.11
N LEU A 120 5.17 -21.28 7.66
CA LEU A 120 5.96 -20.08 7.49
C LEU A 120 7.30 -20.45 6.83
N ASN A 121 7.55 -19.95 5.62
CA ASN A 121 8.80 -20.20 4.91
C ASN A 121 9.57 -18.90 4.71
N ALA A 122 10.57 -18.66 5.56
CA ALA A 122 11.44 -17.50 5.52
C ALA A 122 12.78 -17.74 4.80
N THR A 123 12.86 -18.73 3.90
CA THR A 123 14.11 -19.07 3.19
C THR A 123 14.50 -18.03 2.13
N GLU A 124 13.53 -17.33 1.54
CA GLU A 124 13.75 -16.29 0.53
C GLU A 124 13.77 -14.86 1.11
N GLY A 125 13.37 -14.71 2.38
CA GLY A 125 13.36 -13.43 3.07
C GLY A 125 12.59 -13.49 4.38
N PRO A 126 12.64 -12.43 5.20
CA PRO A 126 12.07 -12.41 6.53
C PRO A 126 10.56 -12.43 6.55
N ILE A 127 10.00 -12.91 7.67
CA ILE A 127 8.58 -12.86 7.99
C ILE A 127 8.39 -12.08 9.30
N TYR A 128 7.67 -10.96 9.21
CA TYR A 128 7.29 -10.17 10.38
C TYR A 128 5.78 -10.32 10.64
N ILE A 129 5.44 -10.68 11.88
CA ILE A 129 4.06 -10.81 12.34
C ILE A 129 3.85 -9.81 13.46
N GLY A 130 3.03 -8.79 13.21
CA GLY A 130 2.75 -7.67 14.09
C GLY A 130 1.91 -8.03 15.31
N LYS A 131 1.84 -7.08 16.23
CA LYS A 131 1.10 -7.21 17.47
C LYS A 131 -0.37 -7.57 17.22
N ASP A 132 -0.90 -8.52 17.99
CA ASP A 132 -2.31 -8.97 17.91
C ASP A 132 -2.75 -9.44 16.50
N ALA A 133 -1.81 -9.66 15.58
CA ALA A 133 -2.11 -10.18 14.25
C ALA A 133 -2.49 -11.68 14.29
N GLU A 134 -3.22 -12.13 13.28
CA GLU A 134 -3.71 -13.51 13.22
C GLU A 134 -3.45 -14.15 11.86
N ILE A 135 -2.82 -15.32 11.85
CA ILE A 135 -2.75 -16.21 10.69
C ILE A 135 -3.60 -17.45 11.00
N MET A 136 -4.75 -17.56 10.34
CA MET A 136 -5.69 -18.68 10.57
C MET A 136 -5.18 -19.97 9.95
N GLU A 137 -5.81 -21.06 10.33
CA GLU A 137 -5.44 -22.45 10.04
C GLU A 137 -5.29 -22.72 8.55
N GLY A 138 -4.32 -23.56 8.21
CA GLY A 138 -4.07 -24.04 6.85
C GLY A 138 -3.37 -23.04 5.93
N SER A 139 -3.08 -21.83 6.39
CA SER A 139 -2.44 -20.81 5.57
C SER A 139 -0.96 -21.09 5.36
N ALA A 140 -0.46 -20.80 4.14
CA ALA A 140 0.93 -20.95 3.76
C ALA A 140 1.51 -19.58 3.38
N ILE A 141 2.60 -19.19 4.06
CA ILE A 141 3.24 -17.90 3.93
C ILE A 141 4.69 -18.05 3.47
N ARG A 142 5.09 -17.30 2.45
CA ARG A 142 6.50 -17.16 2.02
C ARG A 142 6.98 -15.73 2.25
N GLY A 143 8.15 -15.58 2.87
CA GLY A 143 8.85 -14.31 3.00
C GLY A 143 9.57 -13.87 1.71
N PRO A 144 9.93 -12.57 1.59
CA PRO A 144 9.62 -11.53 2.56
C PRO A 144 8.13 -11.25 2.69
N PHE A 145 7.66 -11.12 3.94
CA PHE A 145 6.25 -10.88 4.26
C PHE A 145 6.12 -10.04 5.53
N ALA A 146 5.22 -9.09 5.53
CA ALA A 146 4.86 -8.31 6.70
C ALA A 146 3.35 -8.35 6.94
N LEU A 147 2.95 -8.84 8.12
CA LEU A 147 1.58 -8.77 8.63
C LEU A 147 1.57 -7.73 9.76
N CYS A 148 0.98 -6.57 9.53
CA CYS A 148 0.99 -5.48 10.50
C CYS A 148 0.02 -5.72 11.67
N GLU A 149 0.02 -4.80 12.64
CA GLU A 149 -0.79 -4.88 13.86
C GLU A 149 -2.27 -5.19 13.57
N SER A 150 -2.83 -6.14 14.31
CA SER A 150 -4.24 -6.54 14.24
C SER A 150 -4.72 -6.95 12.84
N ALA A 151 -3.81 -7.21 11.91
CA ALA A 151 -4.16 -7.72 10.59
C ALA A 151 -4.43 -9.23 10.63
N THR A 152 -5.21 -9.74 9.68
CA THR A 152 -5.63 -11.15 9.67
C THR A 152 -5.40 -11.78 8.31
N VAL A 153 -4.70 -12.92 8.29
CA VAL A 153 -4.69 -13.86 7.15
C VAL A 153 -5.76 -14.91 7.40
N LYS A 154 -6.73 -15.03 6.47
CA LYS A 154 -7.86 -15.97 6.57
C LYS A 154 -7.44 -17.42 6.29
N MET A 155 -8.29 -18.36 6.69
CA MET A 155 -8.06 -19.81 6.56
C MET A 155 -7.67 -20.20 5.13
N ASN A 156 -6.70 -21.11 5.00
CA ASN A 156 -6.22 -21.68 3.74
C ASN A 156 -5.70 -20.65 2.73
N ALA A 157 -5.24 -19.47 3.17
CA ALA A 157 -4.64 -18.49 2.29
C ALA A 157 -3.26 -18.94 1.79
N LYS A 158 -2.94 -18.56 0.55
CA LYS A 158 -1.64 -18.74 -0.11
C LYS A 158 -0.99 -17.40 -0.32
N ILE A 159 0.02 -17.09 0.48
CA ILE A 159 0.71 -15.80 0.43
C ILE A 159 2.12 -16.03 -0.10
N TYR A 160 2.38 -15.51 -1.29
CA TYR A 160 3.71 -15.49 -1.91
C TYR A 160 4.53 -14.30 -1.43
N THR A 161 5.75 -14.21 -1.92
CA THR A 161 6.75 -13.22 -1.49
C THR A 161 6.33 -11.77 -1.78
N GLY A 162 6.92 -10.83 -1.05
CA GLY A 162 6.75 -9.40 -1.32
C GLY A 162 5.36 -8.85 -0.93
N CYS A 163 4.69 -9.46 0.04
CA CYS A 163 3.39 -8.98 0.50
C CYS A 163 3.48 -8.23 1.84
N THR A 164 2.86 -7.05 1.89
CA THR A 164 2.64 -6.29 3.14
C THR A 164 1.15 -6.12 3.35
N ILE A 165 0.68 -6.56 4.53
CA ILE A 165 -0.73 -6.43 4.94
C ILE A 165 -0.79 -5.41 6.05
N GLY A 166 -1.27 -4.22 5.73
CA GLY A 166 -1.35 -3.07 6.62
C GLY A 166 -2.24 -3.28 7.85
N PRO A 167 -2.15 -2.39 8.85
CA PRO A 167 -2.85 -2.54 10.12
C PRO A 167 -4.35 -2.77 9.95
N HIS A 168 -4.90 -3.67 10.78
CA HIS A 168 -6.33 -4.00 10.80
C HIS A 168 -6.93 -4.54 9.50
N SER A 169 -6.11 -4.80 8.48
CA SER A 169 -6.54 -5.34 7.19
C SER A 169 -6.75 -6.85 7.25
N LYS A 170 -7.55 -7.37 6.33
CA LYS A 170 -7.84 -8.81 6.26
C LYS A 170 -7.64 -9.34 4.85
N VAL A 171 -6.87 -10.42 4.73
CA VAL A 171 -6.60 -11.06 3.44
C VAL A 171 -6.93 -12.54 3.45
N GLY A 172 -7.31 -13.07 2.29
CA GLY A 172 -7.58 -14.48 2.05
C GLY A 172 -7.45 -14.82 0.56
N GLY A 173 -7.49 -16.09 0.21
CA GLY A 173 -7.25 -16.56 -1.14
C GLY A 173 -5.78 -16.58 -1.50
N GLU A 174 -5.40 -16.08 -2.67
CA GLU A 174 -4.03 -16.11 -3.17
C GLU A 174 -3.50 -14.68 -3.39
N LEU A 175 -2.38 -14.35 -2.73
CA LEU A 175 -1.71 -13.05 -2.85
C LEU A 175 -0.27 -13.23 -3.30
N ASN A 176 0.20 -12.34 -4.18
CA ASN A 176 1.58 -12.30 -4.63
C ASN A 176 2.03 -10.84 -4.82
N ASN A 177 3.16 -10.47 -4.22
CA ASN A 177 3.81 -9.17 -4.38
C ASN A 177 2.82 -7.99 -4.34
N SER A 178 2.08 -7.88 -3.25
CA SER A 178 0.99 -6.92 -3.10
C SER A 178 1.03 -6.20 -1.76
N VAL A 179 0.68 -4.93 -1.78
CA VAL A 179 0.61 -4.07 -0.59
C VAL A 179 -0.84 -3.66 -0.34
N LEU A 180 -1.36 -4.01 0.83
CA LEU A 180 -2.63 -3.47 1.33
C LEU A 180 -2.31 -2.46 2.42
N MET A 181 -2.84 -1.26 2.30
CA MET A 181 -2.80 -0.25 3.37
C MET A 181 -3.73 -0.63 4.52
N GLY A 182 -3.89 0.23 5.52
CA GLY A 182 -4.70 -0.06 6.70
C GLY A 182 -6.19 -0.28 6.42
N TYR A 183 -6.84 -1.02 7.30
CA TYR A 183 -8.31 -1.18 7.36
C TYR A 183 -8.98 -1.75 6.10
N SER A 184 -8.21 -2.36 5.20
CA SER A 184 -8.68 -2.87 3.92
C SER A 184 -8.92 -4.38 3.94
N ASN A 185 -9.85 -4.87 3.14
CA ASN A 185 -10.24 -6.26 3.13
C ASN A 185 -10.22 -6.87 1.72
N LYS A 186 -9.42 -7.92 1.53
CA LYS A 186 -9.47 -8.93 0.49
C LYS A 186 -9.65 -10.29 1.19
N GLY A 187 -10.69 -10.43 2.01
CA GLY A 187 -10.82 -11.49 3.00
C GLY A 187 -11.33 -12.84 2.49
N HIS A 188 -11.63 -12.98 1.21
CA HIS A 188 -12.16 -14.20 0.59
C HIS A 188 -11.22 -14.73 -0.50
N ASP A 189 -11.57 -15.86 -1.12
CA ASP A 189 -10.83 -16.42 -2.26
C ASP A 189 -10.78 -15.46 -3.46
N GLY A 190 -9.91 -15.76 -4.42
CA GLY A 190 -9.55 -14.95 -5.57
C GLY A 190 -8.09 -14.55 -5.52
N PHE A 191 -7.52 -14.23 -6.70
CA PHE A 191 -6.12 -13.86 -6.86
C PHE A 191 -5.91 -12.34 -6.79
N LEU A 192 -4.90 -11.91 -6.02
CA LEU A 192 -4.41 -10.54 -5.98
C LEU A 192 -2.90 -10.53 -6.18
N GLY A 193 -2.44 -10.01 -7.31
CA GLY A 193 -1.02 -10.00 -7.67
C GLY A 193 -0.52 -8.68 -8.20
N ASN A 194 0.69 -8.28 -7.78
CA ASN A 194 1.38 -7.05 -8.17
C ASN A 194 0.46 -5.82 -8.02
N ALA A 195 -0.12 -5.68 -6.83
CA ALA A 195 -1.21 -4.74 -6.57
C ALA A 195 -0.92 -3.83 -5.38
N VAL A 196 -1.53 -2.64 -5.42
CA VAL A 196 -1.57 -1.71 -4.29
C VAL A 196 -3.03 -1.39 -3.98
N ILE A 197 -3.44 -1.66 -2.75
CA ILE A 197 -4.79 -1.39 -2.27
C ILE A 197 -4.71 -0.34 -1.17
N GLY A 198 -5.36 0.79 -1.39
CA GLY A 198 -5.43 1.91 -0.45
C GLY A 198 -6.15 1.56 0.85
N GLU A 199 -6.36 2.54 1.70
CA GLU A 199 -7.06 2.37 2.98
C GLU A 199 -8.58 2.24 2.80
N TRP A 200 -9.22 1.56 3.75
CA TRP A 200 -10.68 1.43 3.81
C TRP A 200 -11.31 0.76 2.58
N CYS A 201 -10.51 0.06 1.79
CA CYS A 201 -10.99 -0.67 0.62
C CYS A 201 -11.67 -2.00 1.00
N ASN A 202 -12.59 -2.44 0.16
CA ASN A 202 -13.21 -3.76 0.32
C ASN A 202 -13.41 -4.45 -1.02
N LEU A 203 -12.73 -5.58 -1.20
CA LEU A 203 -12.87 -6.44 -2.36
C LEU A 203 -13.85 -7.58 -2.01
N GLY A 204 -14.92 -7.70 -2.79
CA GLY A 204 -15.92 -8.74 -2.63
C GLY A 204 -15.34 -10.15 -2.85
N ALA A 205 -16.09 -11.18 -2.43
CA ALA A 205 -15.67 -12.57 -2.59
C ALA A 205 -15.38 -12.90 -4.05
N ASP A 206 -14.38 -13.74 -4.27
CA ASP A 206 -13.94 -14.17 -5.61
C ASP A 206 -13.53 -13.00 -6.53
N THR A 207 -13.05 -11.90 -5.95
CA THR A 207 -12.43 -10.82 -6.73
C THR A 207 -11.05 -11.26 -7.19
N ASN A 208 -10.80 -11.14 -8.48
CA ASN A 208 -9.52 -11.47 -9.11
C ASN A 208 -8.98 -10.26 -9.89
N ASN A 209 -7.64 -10.12 -9.90
CA ASN A 209 -6.99 -9.24 -10.87
C ASN A 209 -6.01 -10.03 -11.75
N SER A 210 -5.96 -9.71 -13.04
CA SER A 210 -4.85 -10.12 -13.87
C SER A 210 -3.63 -9.23 -13.60
N ASN A 211 -2.44 -9.82 -13.55
CA ASN A 211 -1.18 -9.07 -13.40
C ASN A 211 -0.21 -9.25 -14.57
N LEU A 212 -0.53 -10.13 -15.53
CA LEU A 212 0.29 -10.45 -16.68
C LEU A 212 -0.58 -10.50 -17.94
N LYS A 213 -0.12 -9.88 -19.03
CA LYS A 213 -0.77 -9.99 -20.34
C LYS A 213 -0.41 -11.30 -21.02
N ASN A 214 -1.34 -11.91 -21.76
CA ASN A 214 -1.11 -13.17 -22.48
C ASN A 214 0.05 -13.10 -23.50
N ASN A 215 0.33 -11.93 -24.04
CA ASN A 215 1.44 -11.70 -24.98
C ASN A 215 2.74 -11.25 -24.30
N TYR A 216 2.80 -11.27 -22.96
CA TYR A 216 3.95 -10.84 -22.14
C TYR A 216 4.42 -9.41 -22.42
N ALA A 217 3.57 -8.58 -23.01
CA ALA A 217 3.89 -7.18 -23.26
C ALA A 217 3.90 -6.37 -21.95
N GLU A 218 4.71 -5.33 -21.95
CA GLU A 218 4.76 -4.34 -20.89
C GLU A 218 3.36 -3.82 -20.52
N VAL A 219 3.12 -3.66 -19.23
CA VAL A 219 1.87 -3.12 -18.70
C VAL A 219 1.89 -1.58 -18.77
N ARG A 220 0.74 -1.00 -19.01
CA ARG A 220 0.52 0.44 -18.90
C ARG A 220 -0.52 0.72 -17.82
N LEU A 221 -0.27 1.73 -17.00
CA LEU A 221 -1.20 2.23 -16.00
C LEU A 221 -1.67 3.62 -16.34
N TRP A 222 -2.90 3.94 -15.92
CA TRP A 222 -3.37 5.31 -15.95
C TRP A 222 -2.51 6.16 -15.02
N ASP A 223 -2.07 7.29 -15.52
CA ASP A 223 -1.25 8.28 -14.84
C ASP A 223 -1.99 9.62 -14.86
N TYR A 224 -2.14 10.22 -13.69
CA TYR A 224 -2.89 11.47 -13.54
C TYR A 224 -2.11 12.69 -14.02
N GLU A 225 -0.79 12.67 -13.95
CA GLU A 225 0.09 13.76 -14.39
C GLU A 225 0.04 13.89 -15.91
N THR A 226 0.26 12.79 -16.61
CA THR A 226 0.23 12.74 -18.08
C THR A 226 -1.19 12.65 -18.64
N GLN A 227 -2.20 12.44 -17.78
CA GLN A 227 -3.61 12.24 -18.15
C GLN A 227 -3.81 11.13 -19.20
N GLY A 228 -3.03 10.07 -19.09
CA GLY A 228 -2.98 8.98 -20.05
C GLY A 228 -2.47 7.66 -19.47
N PHE A 229 -2.24 6.69 -20.33
CA PHE A 229 -1.66 5.41 -19.94
C PHE A 229 -0.14 5.43 -20.10
N ALA A 230 0.57 5.65 -18.98
CA ALA A 230 2.02 5.61 -18.91
C ALA A 230 2.57 4.18 -18.97
N ARG A 231 3.77 4.04 -19.51
CA ARG A 231 4.51 2.77 -19.53
C ARG A 231 5.15 2.54 -18.16
N THR A 232 4.98 1.34 -17.61
CA THR A 232 5.52 1.00 -16.29
C THR A 232 6.93 0.42 -16.31
N GLY A 233 7.41 -0.02 -17.48
CA GLY A 233 8.62 -0.84 -17.59
C GLY A 233 8.44 -2.29 -17.11
N LEU A 234 7.26 -2.65 -16.58
CA LEU A 234 7.01 -3.94 -15.94
C LEU A 234 6.17 -4.87 -16.83
N GLN A 235 6.50 -6.16 -16.84
CA GLN A 235 5.64 -7.22 -17.37
C GLN A 235 4.51 -7.60 -16.42
N PHE A 236 4.77 -7.54 -15.11
CA PHE A 236 3.81 -7.88 -14.06
C PHE A 236 3.37 -6.62 -13.34
N CYS A 237 2.10 -6.24 -13.53
CA CYS A 237 1.49 -5.11 -12.84
C CYS A 237 -0.03 -5.29 -12.82
N GLY A 238 -0.61 -5.37 -11.64
CA GLY A 238 -2.01 -5.70 -11.43
C GLY A 238 -2.90 -4.50 -11.18
N LEU A 239 -3.46 -4.43 -9.97
CA LEU A 239 -4.49 -3.48 -9.57
C LEU A 239 -3.90 -2.37 -8.68
N MET A 240 -4.11 -1.11 -9.04
CA MET A 240 -3.93 0.05 -8.18
C MET A 240 -5.32 0.55 -7.75
N MET A 241 -5.64 0.52 -6.46
CA MET A 241 -6.97 0.89 -5.94
C MET A 241 -6.84 1.96 -4.87
N GLY A 242 -7.43 3.12 -5.13
CA GLY A 242 -7.45 4.25 -4.19
C GLY A 242 -8.41 4.04 -3.02
N ASP A 243 -8.20 4.83 -1.97
CA ASP A 243 -8.87 4.73 -0.68
C ASP A 243 -10.41 4.71 -0.78
N HIS A 244 -11.02 4.07 0.20
CA HIS A 244 -12.48 3.92 0.32
C HIS A 244 -13.17 3.21 -0.84
N SER A 245 -12.43 2.72 -1.85
CA SER A 245 -13.01 2.03 -3.00
C SER A 245 -13.46 0.62 -2.66
N LYS A 246 -14.53 0.17 -3.32
CA LYS A 246 -15.16 -1.13 -3.07
C LYS A 246 -15.53 -1.81 -4.37
N CYS A 247 -15.45 -3.13 -4.39
CA CYS A 247 -16.01 -3.90 -5.49
C CYS A 247 -16.92 -5.03 -5.00
N GLY A 248 -17.90 -5.36 -5.82
CA GLY A 248 -18.82 -6.47 -5.58
C GLY A 248 -18.14 -7.83 -5.70
N ILE A 249 -18.90 -8.89 -5.37
CA ILE A 249 -18.44 -10.27 -5.55
C ILE A 249 -18.18 -10.57 -7.04
N ASN A 250 -17.27 -11.51 -7.31
CA ASN A 250 -16.90 -11.96 -8.67
C ASN A 250 -16.42 -10.81 -9.59
N THR A 251 -15.81 -9.77 -9.03
CA THR A 251 -15.23 -8.70 -9.85
C THR A 251 -13.93 -9.16 -10.49
N MET A 252 -13.80 -8.96 -11.79
CA MET A 252 -12.62 -9.32 -12.58
C MET A 252 -11.91 -8.06 -13.06
N PHE A 253 -10.72 -7.77 -12.52
CA PHE A 253 -9.91 -6.65 -12.98
C PHE A 253 -8.88 -7.10 -14.03
N ASN A 254 -8.77 -6.35 -15.11
CA ASN A 254 -7.73 -6.56 -16.12
C ASN A 254 -6.34 -6.16 -15.59
N THR A 255 -5.31 -6.67 -16.28
CA THR A 255 -3.91 -6.25 -16.09
C THR A 255 -3.78 -4.73 -16.19
N GLY A 256 -3.16 -4.10 -15.19
CA GLY A 256 -2.93 -2.67 -15.18
C GLY A 256 -4.22 -1.85 -15.00
N THR A 257 -5.11 -2.29 -14.12
CA THR A 257 -6.30 -1.50 -13.76
C THR A 257 -5.97 -0.49 -12.65
N VAL A 258 -6.40 0.75 -12.85
CA VAL A 258 -6.34 1.83 -11.85
C VAL A 258 -7.76 2.22 -11.47
N VAL A 259 -8.04 2.14 -10.18
CA VAL A 259 -9.29 2.56 -9.55
C VAL A 259 -9.01 3.75 -8.65
N GLY A 260 -9.70 4.85 -8.89
CA GLY A 260 -9.57 6.06 -8.06
C GLY A 260 -10.21 5.89 -6.67
N VAL A 261 -10.24 6.98 -5.91
CA VAL A 261 -10.77 7.05 -4.54
C VAL A 261 -12.29 6.94 -4.52
N SER A 262 -12.85 6.27 -3.52
CA SER A 262 -14.31 6.16 -3.30
C SER A 262 -15.09 5.61 -4.50
N ALA A 263 -14.50 4.78 -5.34
CA ALA A 263 -15.23 4.10 -6.41
C ALA A 263 -16.01 2.89 -5.86
N ASN A 264 -17.20 2.65 -6.39
CA ASN A 264 -17.98 1.46 -6.08
C ASN A 264 -18.29 0.68 -7.36
N ILE A 265 -17.65 -0.50 -7.51
CA ILE A 265 -17.59 -1.28 -8.74
C ILE A 265 -18.45 -2.53 -8.59
N PHE A 266 -19.36 -2.77 -9.51
CA PHE A 266 -20.22 -3.95 -9.50
C PHE A 266 -20.75 -4.28 -10.91
N GLY A 267 -21.36 -5.44 -11.05
CA GLY A 267 -21.87 -5.95 -12.32
C GLY A 267 -20.99 -7.05 -12.92
N SER A 268 -21.36 -7.56 -14.07
CA SER A 268 -20.67 -8.64 -14.77
C SER A 268 -19.67 -8.10 -15.80
N GLY A 269 -18.63 -8.91 -16.11
CA GLY A 269 -17.62 -8.58 -17.09
C GLY A 269 -16.48 -7.72 -16.54
N PHE A 270 -15.52 -7.39 -17.41
CA PHE A 270 -14.36 -6.60 -17.03
C PHE A 270 -14.68 -5.10 -17.07
N PRO A 271 -14.50 -4.35 -15.98
CA PRO A 271 -14.54 -2.91 -16.04
C PRO A 271 -13.37 -2.36 -16.86
N ARG A 272 -13.39 -1.05 -17.16
CA ARG A 272 -12.29 -0.38 -17.86
C ARG A 272 -11.03 -0.38 -17.02
N ASN A 273 -9.87 -0.31 -17.65
CA ASN A 273 -8.56 -0.22 -16.96
C ASN A 273 -8.35 1.09 -16.20
N PHE A 274 -9.13 2.12 -16.46
CA PHE A 274 -9.18 3.32 -15.63
C PHE A 274 -10.62 3.56 -15.16
N ILE A 275 -10.80 3.61 -13.86
CA ILE A 275 -12.04 3.88 -13.15
C ILE A 275 -11.81 5.13 -12.31
N PRO A 276 -12.36 6.29 -12.70
CA PRO A 276 -12.18 7.54 -11.97
C PRO A 276 -12.67 7.47 -10.52
N SER A 277 -12.12 8.33 -9.66
CA SER A 277 -12.63 8.52 -8.30
C SER A 277 -14.13 8.84 -8.31
N PHE A 278 -14.84 8.36 -7.29
CA PHE A 278 -16.29 8.54 -7.14
C PHE A 278 -17.12 8.02 -8.33
N SER A 279 -16.67 6.92 -8.92
CA SER A 279 -17.46 6.18 -9.92
C SER A 279 -18.37 5.15 -9.26
N TRP A 280 -19.60 5.02 -9.80
CA TRP A 280 -20.60 4.03 -9.37
C TRP A 280 -21.07 3.22 -10.57
N GLY A 281 -20.78 1.91 -10.58
CA GLY A 281 -21.17 1.03 -11.69
C GLY A 281 -20.07 0.02 -12.05
N GLY A 282 -20.01 -0.37 -13.33
CA GLY A 282 -19.05 -1.37 -13.82
C GLY A 282 -18.97 -1.39 -15.34
N SER A 283 -18.73 -2.58 -15.93
CA SER A 283 -18.57 -2.76 -17.39
C SER A 283 -19.80 -2.29 -18.21
N GLY A 284 -21.00 -2.36 -17.65
CA GLY A 284 -22.23 -1.91 -18.28
C GLY A 284 -22.44 -0.40 -18.30
N GLY A 285 -21.61 0.36 -17.63
CA GLY A 285 -21.66 1.81 -17.51
C GLY A 285 -21.35 2.27 -16.09
N MET A 286 -20.95 3.54 -15.98
CA MET A 286 -20.64 4.18 -14.71
C MET A 286 -21.31 5.54 -14.63
N THR A 287 -21.75 5.89 -13.44
CA THR A 287 -22.29 7.20 -13.07
C THR A 287 -21.48 7.78 -11.92
N THR A 288 -21.72 9.03 -11.58
CA THR A 288 -21.06 9.67 -10.44
C THR A 288 -21.62 9.14 -9.11
N TYR A 289 -20.75 8.64 -8.25
CA TYR A 289 -21.07 8.32 -6.85
C TYR A 289 -21.12 9.62 -6.05
N LYS A 290 -22.31 10.01 -5.62
CA LYS A 290 -22.53 11.28 -4.92
C LYS A 290 -21.78 11.30 -3.59
N THR A 291 -21.10 12.41 -3.29
CA THR A 291 -20.25 12.57 -2.09
C THR A 291 -21.02 12.30 -0.81
N ASN A 292 -22.26 12.79 -0.66
CA ASN A 292 -23.07 12.53 0.53
C ASN A 292 -23.29 11.02 0.78
N LYS A 293 -23.43 10.20 -0.27
CA LYS A 293 -23.57 8.74 -0.15
C LYS A 293 -22.25 8.05 0.12
N ALA A 294 -21.17 8.50 -0.49
CA ALA A 294 -19.83 8.00 -0.22
C ALA A 294 -19.43 8.26 1.23
N PHE A 295 -19.67 9.45 1.76
CA PHE A 295 -19.39 9.85 3.14
C PHE A 295 -20.25 9.09 4.17
N GLU A 296 -21.52 8.86 3.87
CA GLU A 296 -22.39 8.01 4.70
C GLU A 296 -21.77 6.61 4.89
N VAL A 297 -21.31 6.01 3.79
CA VAL A 297 -20.66 4.68 3.83
C VAL A 297 -19.30 4.73 4.57
N ALA A 298 -18.48 5.76 4.31
CA ALA A 298 -17.20 5.93 4.99
C ALA A 298 -17.39 6.04 6.51
N LYS A 299 -18.32 6.88 6.99
CA LYS A 299 -18.68 7.02 8.41
C LYS A 299 -19.05 5.68 9.06
N ILE A 300 -19.90 4.89 8.40
CA ILE A 300 -20.34 3.59 8.91
C ILE A 300 -19.17 2.60 8.98
N VAL A 301 -18.34 2.55 7.94
CA VAL A 301 -17.20 1.62 7.87
C VAL A 301 -16.14 1.96 8.92
N MET A 302 -15.80 3.24 9.08
CA MET A 302 -14.81 3.71 10.06
C MET A 302 -15.33 3.51 11.50
N ALA A 303 -16.58 3.85 11.78
CA ALA A 303 -17.20 3.65 13.09
C ALA A 303 -17.18 2.17 13.54
N ARG A 304 -17.33 1.20 12.63
CA ARG A 304 -17.21 -0.24 12.95
C ARG A 304 -15.81 -0.64 13.42
N ARG A 305 -14.81 0.20 13.21
CA ARG A 305 -13.43 0.03 13.66
C ARG A 305 -13.09 0.95 14.83
N GLY A 306 -14.07 1.67 15.37
CA GLY A 306 -13.86 2.64 16.45
C GLY A 306 -13.14 3.90 16.00
N ILE A 307 -13.10 4.18 14.69
CA ILE A 307 -12.48 5.38 14.11
C ILE A 307 -13.58 6.36 13.72
N GLU A 308 -13.41 7.63 14.09
CA GLU A 308 -14.32 8.71 13.72
C GLU A 308 -13.97 9.23 12.31
N PHE A 309 -15.00 9.44 11.50
CA PHE A 309 -14.88 10.18 10.25
C PHE A 309 -15.01 11.67 10.54
N THR A 310 -13.91 12.38 10.45
CA THR A 310 -13.78 13.78 10.85
C THR A 310 -14.19 14.76 9.74
N GLU A 311 -14.25 16.06 10.09
CA GLU A 311 -14.40 17.12 9.10
C GLU A 311 -13.20 17.21 8.13
N ALA A 312 -12.00 16.87 8.61
CA ALA A 312 -10.81 16.81 7.77
C ALA A 312 -10.91 15.69 6.73
N ASP A 313 -11.38 14.50 7.11
CA ASP A 313 -11.62 13.41 6.17
C ASP A 313 -12.63 13.80 5.08
N ALA A 314 -13.70 14.48 5.49
CA ALA A 314 -14.71 14.98 4.56
C ALA A 314 -14.13 16.00 3.58
N ALA A 315 -13.34 16.96 4.08
CA ALA A 315 -12.71 18.00 3.26
C ALA A 315 -11.70 17.40 2.25
N ILE A 316 -10.90 16.42 2.67
CA ILE A 316 -9.97 15.72 1.77
C ILE A 316 -10.74 15.00 0.65
N LEU A 317 -11.77 14.24 1.02
CA LEU A 317 -12.58 13.49 0.04
C LEU A 317 -13.36 14.40 -0.92
N GLU A 318 -13.87 15.56 -0.44
CA GLU A 318 -14.51 16.56 -1.29
C GLU A 318 -13.51 17.19 -2.27
N HIS A 319 -12.31 17.52 -1.79
CA HIS A 319 -11.24 18.02 -2.67
C HIS A 319 -10.89 17.02 -3.77
N VAL A 320 -10.71 15.73 -3.42
CA VAL A 320 -10.49 14.67 -4.42
C VAL A 320 -11.66 14.56 -5.40
N PHE A 321 -12.89 14.74 -4.90
CA PHE A 321 -14.07 14.72 -5.77
C PHE A 321 -14.02 15.86 -6.78
N GLU A 322 -13.67 17.07 -6.38
CA GLU A 322 -13.58 18.24 -7.26
C GLU A 322 -12.45 18.09 -8.28
N GLU A 323 -11.23 17.80 -7.82
CA GLU A 323 -10.02 17.63 -8.65
C GLU A 323 -10.19 16.55 -9.74
N THR A 324 -10.91 15.47 -9.44
CA THR A 324 -11.10 14.35 -10.37
C THR A 324 -12.36 14.47 -11.23
N ALA A 325 -13.09 15.60 -11.15
CA ALA A 325 -14.36 15.79 -11.84
C ALA A 325 -14.28 15.59 -13.36
N GLN A 326 -13.19 16.04 -13.97
CA GLN A 326 -12.98 15.97 -15.43
C GLN A 326 -12.97 14.55 -16.00
N TRP A 327 -12.65 13.54 -15.20
CA TRP A 327 -12.59 12.13 -15.65
C TRP A 327 -13.89 11.37 -15.43
N ARG A 328 -14.80 11.89 -14.61
CA ARG A 328 -16.13 11.30 -14.44
C ARG A 328 -17.05 11.67 -15.59
N ARG A 329 -17.82 10.69 -16.02
CA ARG A 329 -18.95 10.96 -16.92
C ARG A 329 -20.18 11.21 -16.05
N GLY A 330 -20.81 12.33 -16.25
CA GLY A 330 -21.99 12.76 -15.51
C GLY A 330 -23.22 11.84 -15.65
#